data_dc5de2f68034af3a8e86395b0f199993
#
_entry.id   dc5de2f68034af3a8e86395b0f199993
#
_cell.length_a   1.000
_cell.length_b   1.000
_cell.length_c   1.000
_cell.angle_alpha   90.00
_cell.angle_beta   90.00
_cell.angle_gamma   90.00
#
_symmetry.space_group_name_H-M   'P 1'
#
loop_
_entity.id
_entity.type
_entity.pdbx_description
1 polymer ?
#
loop_
_entity_poly.entity_id
_entity_poly.type
_entity_poly.pdbx_seq_one_letter_code
_entity_poly.pdbx_strand_id
1 'polypeptide(L)'
;FTKGPFQDANITTTTLTPASASVGSRDITASAVTGINGGQGFIATDVGRQIHFNAGYATITAITSTTIVVATVTTAFTNGNAIADWYLGAFSDTTGHPSCVTFFEQRLVFAGTTNQPQSIFFSRSGDYENMDANIGGTIADDDAIIYTIASNQVNAIRFMTATRTLIIGTAGGEFTVSGGGTDSAVTPTNILIKKQSNHGAANVDAIAVGNATLFLQRAKRKIRELAYNFDVDGYIAPDMTILAEHVTEGGLTQIAY
;
A
#
# COMPACT_ATOMS: atom_id res chain seq x y z
N PHE A 1 10.13 0.60 9.16
CA PHE A 1 8.86 0.48 9.88
C PHE A 1 9.04 -0.32 11.15
N THR A 2 8.31 0.03 12.19
CA THR A 2 8.30 -0.72 13.46
C THR A 2 7.45 -1.99 13.32
N LYS A 3 6.31 -1.91 12.62
CA LYS A 3 5.41 -3.03 12.37
C LYS A 3 4.71 -2.91 11.02
N GLY A 4 4.71 -3.98 10.22
CA GLY A 4 4.03 -4.09 8.94
C GLY A 4 4.51 -3.10 7.86
N PRO A 5 3.73 -2.89 6.79
CA PRO A 5 2.48 -3.60 6.51
C PRO A 5 2.72 -5.09 6.16
N PHE A 6 1.68 -5.90 6.31
CA PHE A 6 1.73 -7.32 6.02
C PHE A 6 0.87 -7.68 4.81
N GLN A 7 1.24 -8.76 4.13
CA GLN A 7 0.40 -9.43 3.15
C GLN A 7 -0.71 -10.21 3.87
N ASP A 8 -1.63 -10.79 3.11
CA ASP A 8 -2.67 -11.67 3.64
C ASP A 8 -2.04 -12.83 4.42
N ALA A 9 -2.82 -13.37 5.37
CA ALA A 9 -2.43 -14.53 6.16
C ALA A 9 -2.05 -15.72 5.26
N ASN A 10 -1.11 -16.53 5.75
CA ASN A 10 -0.89 -17.83 5.16
C ASN A 10 -2.17 -18.67 5.20
N ILE A 11 -2.57 -19.21 4.06
CA ILE A 11 -3.73 -20.10 3.93
C ILE A 11 -3.34 -21.57 3.71
N THR A 12 -2.04 -21.87 3.79
CA THR A 12 -1.51 -23.22 3.59
C THR A 12 -1.30 -23.93 4.95
N THR A 13 -0.92 -25.19 4.89
CA THR A 13 -0.56 -25.97 6.10
C THR A 13 0.87 -25.71 6.58
N THR A 14 1.65 -24.87 5.88
CA THR A 14 3.01 -24.51 6.28
C THR A 14 2.99 -23.76 7.60
N THR A 15 3.78 -24.23 8.55
CA THR A 15 3.95 -23.59 9.87
C THR A 15 5.30 -22.90 9.97
N LEU A 16 5.36 -21.83 10.75
CA LEU A 16 6.61 -21.20 11.18
C LEU A 16 6.88 -21.55 12.65
N THR A 17 8.12 -21.89 12.95
CA THR A 17 8.59 -22.24 14.29
C THR A 17 9.84 -21.43 14.61
N PRO A 18 9.86 -20.60 15.65
CA PRO A 18 11.05 -19.90 16.07
C PRO A 18 11.93 -20.80 16.94
N ALA A 19 13.25 -20.73 16.80
CA ALA A 19 14.16 -21.44 17.69
C ALA A 19 14.04 -21.01 19.15
N SER A 20 13.56 -19.80 19.40
CA SER A 20 13.21 -19.26 20.72
C SER A 20 12.17 -18.15 20.58
N ALA A 21 11.26 -18.06 21.52
CA ALA A 21 10.25 -17.00 21.57
C ALA A 21 10.80 -15.63 21.98
N SER A 22 12.01 -15.56 22.56
CA SER A 22 12.59 -14.33 23.09
C SER A 22 13.10 -13.39 22.02
N VAL A 23 13.14 -12.10 22.29
CA VAL A 23 13.76 -11.07 21.45
C VAL A 23 15.23 -11.38 21.12
N GLY A 24 15.73 -10.77 20.06
CA GLY A 24 17.10 -10.92 19.55
C GLY A 24 17.16 -11.79 18.28
N SER A 25 18.37 -12.11 17.85
CA SER A 25 18.61 -12.91 16.64
C SER A 25 18.20 -14.36 16.86
N ARG A 26 17.29 -14.88 16.03
CA ARG A 26 16.75 -16.24 16.12
C ARG A 26 16.56 -16.84 14.74
N ASP A 27 16.71 -18.15 14.66
CA ASP A 27 16.27 -18.89 13.48
C ASP A 27 14.76 -19.07 13.52
N ILE A 28 14.13 -18.87 12.38
CA ILE A 28 12.72 -19.19 12.12
C ILE A 28 12.68 -20.25 11.04
N THR A 29 12.07 -21.38 11.34
CA THR A 29 11.99 -22.53 10.46
C THR A 29 10.57 -22.71 9.93
N ALA A 30 10.41 -22.79 8.61
CA ALA A 30 9.18 -23.17 7.95
C ALA A 30 9.13 -24.68 7.75
N SER A 31 7.97 -25.31 7.99
CA SER A 31 7.77 -26.75 7.78
C SER A 31 7.78 -27.16 6.31
N ALA A 32 7.51 -26.22 5.40
CA ALA A 32 7.54 -26.40 3.95
C ALA A 32 7.76 -25.06 3.25
N VAL A 33 7.96 -25.07 1.94
CA VAL A 33 8.06 -23.85 1.11
C VAL A 33 6.70 -23.35 0.62
N THR A 34 5.66 -24.16 0.71
CA THR A 34 4.30 -23.83 0.24
C THR A 34 3.77 -22.60 0.98
N GLY A 35 3.22 -21.64 0.25
CA GLY A 35 2.73 -20.37 0.82
C GLY A 35 3.80 -19.29 0.94
N ILE A 36 5.09 -19.63 0.84
CA ILE A 36 6.18 -18.66 0.87
C ILE A 36 6.61 -18.35 -0.57
N ASN A 37 6.47 -17.10 -0.99
CA ASN A 37 6.88 -16.62 -2.32
C ASN A 37 6.38 -17.50 -3.49
N GLY A 38 5.09 -17.87 -3.45
CA GLY A 38 4.50 -18.73 -4.49
C GLY A 38 5.04 -20.16 -4.51
N GLY A 39 5.59 -20.66 -3.40
CA GLY A 39 6.16 -22.01 -3.27
C GLY A 39 7.67 -22.10 -3.50
N GLN A 40 8.34 -20.97 -3.71
CA GLN A 40 9.81 -20.92 -3.85
C GLN A 40 10.54 -21.03 -2.50
N GLY A 41 9.82 -20.77 -1.40
CA GLY A 41 10.42 -20.62 -0.07
C GLY A 41 11.08 -19.25 0.12
N PHE A 42 11.86 -19.11 1.17
CA PHE A 42 12.62 -17.89 1.44
C PHE A 42 13.77 -17.72 0.44
N ILE A 43 13.96 -16.51 -0.05
CA ILE A 43 14.97 -16.15 -1.04
C ILE A 43 15.78 -14.93 -0.58
N ALA A 44 16.92 -14.66 -1.19
CA ALA A 44 17.85 -13.61 -0.77
C ALA A 44 17.21 -12.21 -0.69
N THR A 45 16.24 -11.93 -1.57
CA THR A 45 15.49 -10.67 -1.61
C THR A 45 14.45 -10.51 -0.49
N ASP A 46 14.28 -11.53 0.37
CA ASP A 46 13.45 -11.40 1.58
C ASP A 46 14.22 -10.80 2.77
N VAL A 47 15.52 -10.56 2.66
CA VAL A 47 16.29 -9.85 3.70
C VAL A 47 15.71 -8.45 3.89
N GLY A 48 15.46 -8.06 5.14
CA GLY A 48 14.75 -6.83 5.52
C GLY A 48 13.23 -6.98 5.63
N ARG A 49 12.65 -8.07 5.13
CA ARG A 49 11.22 -8.35 5.20
C ARG A 49 10.80 -8.73 6.62
N GLN A 50 9.67 -8.21 7.06
CA GLN A 50 9.11 -8.54 8.36
C GLN A 50 8.33 -9.87 8.32
N ILE A 51 8.30 -10.53 9.46
CA ILE A 51 7.47 -11.71 9.73
C ILE A 51 6.66 -11.44 10.99
N HIS A 52 5.36 -11.70 10.93
CA HIS A 52 4.46 -11.64 12.07
C HIS A 52 3.75 -12.98 12.26
N PHE A 53 3.81 -13.54 13.45
CA PHE A 53 3.03 -14.68 13.90
C PHE A 53 3.09 -14.77 15.42
N ASN A 54 2.13 -15.49 16.01
CA ASN A 54 2.11 -15.77 17.46
C ASN A 54 2.32 -14.49 18.31
N ALA A 55 1.66 -13.39 17.92
CA ALA A 55 1.74 -12.05 18.51
C ALA A 55 3.14 -11.39 18.49
N GLY A 56 4.12 -12.02 17.88
CA GLY A 56 5.49 -11.50 17.80
C GLY A 56 5.82 -10.92 16.41
N TYR A 57 6.86 -10.09 16.37
CA TYR A 57 7.37 -9.47 15.15
C TYR A 57 8.87 -9.73 15.03
N ALA A 58 9.30 -10.07 13.83
CA ALA A 58 10.70 -10.28 13.51
C ALA A 58 11.04 -9.70 12.13
N THR A 59 12.28 -9.30 11.92
CA THR A 59 12.79 -8.85 10.62
C THR A 59 13.87 -9.82 10.15
N ILE A 60 13.74 -10.34 8.94
CA ILE A 60 14.70 -11.27 8.33
C ILE A 60 16.02 -10.54 8.13
N THR A 61 17.11 -11.12 8.63
CA THR A 61 18.45 -10.57 8.50
C THR A 61 19.36 -11.41 7.60
N ALA A 62 19.06 -12.71 7.48
CA ALA A 62 19.78 -13.60 6.58
C ALA A 62 18.91 -14.80 6.16
N ILE A 63 19.19 -15.36 5.01
CA ILE A 63 18.55 -16.58 4.49
C ILE A 63 19.57 -17.73 4.66
N THR A 64 19.19 -18.75 5.43
CA THR A 64 20.00 -19.95 5.61
C THR A 64 19.66 -21.02 4.57
N SER A 65 18.35 -21.18 4.29
CA SER A 65 17.83 -22.08 3.26
C SER A 65 16.46 -21.61 2.79
N THR A 66 15.84 -22.29 1.85
CA THR A 66 14.46 -21.98 1.40
C THR A 66 13.40 -22.13 2.50
N THR A 67 13.75 -22.80 3.62
CA THR A 67 12.86 -23.02 4.76
C THR A 67 13.38 -22.45 6.07
N ILE A 68 14.60 -21.90 6.13
CA ILE A 68 15.20 -21.39 7.35
C ILE A 68 15.74 -19.98 7.11
N VAL A 69 15.32 -19.06 7.97
CA VAL A 69 15.84 -17.68 7.99
C VAL A 69 16.37 -17.34 9.36
N VAL A 70 17.39 -16.48 9.40
CA VAL A 70 17.79 -15.76 10.60
C VAL A 70 17.02 -14.47 10.64
N ALA A 71 16.32 -14.22 11.75
CA ALA A 71 15.55 -12.99 11.93
C ALA A 71 15.83 -12.35 13.30
N THR A 72 15.82 -11.03 13.33
CA THR A 72 15.84 -10.27 14.58
C THR A 72 14.42 -10.12 15.10
N VAL A 73 14.11 -10.80 16.19
CA VAL A 73 12.84 -10.70 16.90
C VAL A 73 12.81 -9.40 17.68
N THR A 74 11.90 -8.49 17.32
CA THR A 74 11.72 -7.17 17.95
C THR A 74 10.64 -7.20 19.02
N THR A 75 9.60 -7.99 18.81
CA THR A 75 8.56 -8.27 19.81
C THR A 75 8.51 -9.78 20.04
N ALA A 76 8.65 -10.22 21.27
CA ALA A 76 8.68 -11.63 21.63
C ALA A 76 7.41 -12.37 21.17
N PHE A 77 7.59 -13.59 20.69
CA PHE A 77 6.48 -14.51 20.42
C PHE A 77 5.86 -15.00 21.71
N THR A 78 4.59 -15.33 21.71
CA THR A 78 3.90 -15.87 22.92
C THR A 78 4.55 -17.19 23.38
N ASN A 79 4.99 -18.01 22.43
CA ASN A 79 5.67 -19.28 22.70
C ASN A 79 6.48 -19.72 21.46
N GLY A 80 7.22 -20.83 21.58
CA GLY A 80 8.03 -21.44 20.51
C GLY A 80 7.31 -22.50 19.66
N ASN A 81 5.98 -22.56 19.70
CA ASN A 81 5.23 -23.58 18.96
C ASN A 81 5.20 -23.27 17.46
N ALA A 82 4.98 -24.32 16.66
CA ALA A 82 4.73 -24.21 15.23
C ALA A 82 3.34 -23.58 14.97
N ILE A 83 3.29 -22.48 14.23
CA ILE A 83 2.07 -21.70 13.96
C ILE A 83 1.84 -21.64 12.46
N ALA A 84 0.63 -21.94 12.00
CA ALA A 84 0.23 -21.83 10.60
C ALA A 84 -0.33 -20.43 10.24
N ASP A 85 -0.81 -19.71 11.23
CA ASP A 85 -1.28 -18.32 11.07
C ASP A 85 -0.09 -17.36 11.18
N TRP A 86 0.50 -17.05 10.02
CA TRP A 86 1.65 -16.16 9.92
C TRP A 86 1.50 -15.24 8.70
N TYR A 87 2.20 -14.13 8.76
CA TYR A 87 2.15 -13.04 7.80
C TYR A 87 3.55 -12.62 7.41
N LEU A 88 3.78 -12.34 6.13
CA LEU A 88 5.02 -11.76 5.63
C LEU A 88 4.81 -10.29 5.30
N GLY A 89 5.83 -9.48 5.52
CA GLY A 89 5.82 -8.06 5.18
C GLY A 89 5.46 -7.82 3.70
N ALA A 90 4.64 -6.82 3.45
CA ALA A 90 4.19 -6.48 2.10
C ALA A 90 5.29 -5.78 1.28
N PHE A 91 6.27 -5.14 1.94
CA PHE A 91 7.35 -4.40 1.29
C PHE A 91 8.67 -5.16 1.42
N SER A 92 9.26 -5.50 0.30
CA SER A 92 10.58 -6.14 0.20
C SER A 92 11.06 -6.12 -1.26
N ASP A 93 12.31 -6.46 -1.49
CA ASP A 93 12.83 -6.63 -2.86
C ASP A 93 12.15 -7.80 -3.60
N THR A 94 11.53 -8.74 -2.85
CA THR A 94 10.72 -9.83 -3.43
C THR A 94 9.35 -9.35 -3.89
N THR A 95 8.68 -8.51 -3.10
CA THR A 95 7.27 -8.10 -3.33
C THR A 95 7.15 -6.72 -3.97
N GLY A 96 8.25 -5.99 -4.02
CA GLY A 96 8.32 -4.62 -4.47
C GLY A 96 8.07 -3.61 -3.34
N HIS A 97 8.51 -2.39 -3.59
CA HIS A 97 8.31 -1.24 -2.74
C HIS A 97 7.23 -0.34 -3.31
N PRO A 98 6.54 0.48 -2.48
CA PRO A 98 5.51 1.39 -2.97
C PRO A 98 6.09 2.45 -3.91
N SER A 99 5.36 2.75 -4.99
CA SER A 99 5.72 3.77 -5.96
C SER A 99 5.19 5.16 -5.62
N CYS A 100 4.19 5.24 -4.74
CA CYS A 100 3.55 6.49 -4.35
C CYS A 100 3.55 6.65 -2.83
N VAL A 101 3.73 7.89 -2.36
CA VAL A 101 3.69 8.25 -0.93
C VAL A 101 3.04 9.61 -0.75
N THR A 102 2.25 9.75 0.31
CA THR A 102 1.68 11.04 0.74
C THR A 102 1.29 10.99 2.22
N PHE A 103 0.93 12.14 2.78
CA PHE A 103 0.27 12.21 4.09
C PHE A 103 -1.20 12.57 3.90
N PHE A 104 -2.08 11.89 4.62
CA PHE A 104 -3.51 12.18 4.60
C PHE A 104 -4.12 11.87 5.97
N GLU A 105 -4.87 12.83 6.52
CA GLU A 105 -5.57 12.69 7.82
C GLU A 105 -4.71 12.09 8.93
N GLN A 106 -3.53 12.66 9.18
CA GLN A 106 -2.57 12.22 10.20
C GLN A 106 -2.06 10.79 10.01
N ARG A 107 -2.10 10.27 8.77
CA ARG A 107 -1.56 8.96 8.40
C ARG A 107 -0.53 9.10 7.29
N LEU A 108 0.52 8.33 7.34
CA LEU A 108 1.42 8.12 6.21
C LEU A 108 0.77 7.10 5.28
N VAL A 109 0.68 7.43 4.00
CA VAL A 109 0.00 6.60 3.00
C VAL A 109 0.97 6.18 1.91
N PHE A 110 1.04 4.90 1.66
CA PHE A 110 1.79 4.30 0.56
C PHE A 110 0.86 3.57 -0.41
N ALA A 111 1.25 3.47 -1.68
CA ALA A 111 0.50 2.69 -2.64
C ALA A 111 1.36 2.17 -3.80
N GLY A 112 0.82 1.17 -4.49
CA GLY A 112 1.33 0.72 -5.77
C GLY A 112 2.65 -0.03 -5.69
N THR A 113 2.70 -1.17 -4.98
CA THR A 113 3.86 -2.07 -5.07
C THR A 113 3.79 -2.92 -6.34
N THR A 114 4.89 -3.57 -6.70
CA THR A 114 4.93 -4.46 -7.89
C THR A 114 3.93 -5.61 -7.77
N ASN A 115 3.84 -6.24 -6.60
CA ASN A 115 2.94 -7.38 -6.39
C ASN A 115 1.50 -6.97 -6.03
N GLN A 116 1.34 -5.78 -5.45
CA GLN A 116 0.03 -5.24 -5.06
C GLN A 116 -0.17 -3.85 -5.66
N PRO A 117 -0.29 -3.74 -7.00
CA PRO A 117 -0.30 -2.46 -7.70
C PRO A 117 -1.55 -1.60 -7.42
N GLN A 118 -2.62 -2.19 -6.89
CA GLN A 118 -3.88 -1.53 -6.56
C GLN A 118 -4.09 -1.34 -5.06
N SER A 119 -3.12 -1.75 -4.23
CA SER A 119 -3.25 -1.67 -2.77
C SER A 119 -2.73 -0.34 -2.25
N ILE A 120 -3.42 0.15 -1.24
CA ILE A 120 -3.13 1.36 -0.49
C ILE A 120 -2.90 0.95 0.96
N PHE A 121 -1.85 1.48 1.56
CA PHE A 121 -1.42 1.17 2.92
C PHE A 121 -1.37 2.47 3.71
N PHE A 122 -2.18 2.60 4.74
CA PHE A 122 -2.18 3.72 5.65
C PHE A 122 -1.55 3.31 6.97
N SER A 123 -0.70 4.15 7.53
CA SER A 123 -0.18 3.97 8.89
C SER A 123 -1.28 4.09 9.94
N ARG A 124 -0.99 3.72 11.17
CA ARG A 124 -1.79 4.14 12.32
C ARG A 124 -1.86 5.67 12.38
N SER A 125 -2.98 6.18 12.93
CA SER A 125 -3.17 7.62 13.11
C SER A 125 -2.13 8.15 14.09
N GLY A 126 -1.32 9.14 13.64
CA GLY A 126 -0.27 9.76 14.45
C GLY A 126 0.98 8.89 14.69
N ASP A 127 1.02 7.64 14.22
CA ASP A 127 2.19 6.75 14.29
C ASP A 127 2.58 6.27 12.90
N TYR A 128 3.42 7.05 12.24
CA TYR A 128 3.75 6.89 10.82
C TYR A 128 4.65 5.68 10.50
N GLU A 129 5.31 5.12 11.49
CA GLU A 129 6.16 3.94 11.32
C GLU A 129 5.43 2.62 11.58
N ASN A 130 4.20 2.70 12.09
CA ASN A 130 3.38 1.56 12.43
C ASN A 130 2.29 1.35 11.38
N MET A 131 2.44 0.30 10.60
CA MET A 131 1.52 -0.10 9.53
C MET A 131 0.74 -1.38 9.90
N ASP A 132 0.66 -1.70 11.19
CA ASP A 132 -0.06 -2.87 11.68
C ASP A 132 -1.57 -2.60 11.72
N ALA A 133 -2.32 -3.37 10.96
CA ALA A 133 -3.78 -3.34 10.91
C ALA A 133 -4.42 -4.09 12.12
N ASN A 134 -3.67 -4.28 13.20
CA ASN A 134 -4.10 -5.00 14.41
C ASN A 134 -4.55 -6.45 14.13
N ILE A 135 -3.70 -7.17 13.41
CA ILE A 135 -3.95 -8.55 12.98
C ILE A 135 -4.22 -9.45 14.19
N GLY A 136 -5.38 -10.10 14.19
CA GLY A 136 -5.82 -10.99 15.28
C GLY A 136 -6.37 -10.29 16.51
N GLY A 137 -6.44 -8.94 16.51
CA GLY A 137 -7.01 -8.13 17.58
C GLY A 137 -8.38 -7.54 17.23
N THR A 138 -8.88 -6.66 18.11
CA THR A 138 -10.07 -5.85 17.82
C THR A 138 -9.65 -4.61 17.04
N ILE A 139 -10.19 -4.42 15.86
CA ILE A 139 -9.88 -3.27 15.00
C ILE A 139 -10.40 -1.99 15.66
N ALA A 140 -9.51 -1.01 15.83
CA ALA A 140 -9.81 0.33 16.34
C ALA A 140 -9.73 1.37 15.21
N ASP A 141 -10.34 2.52 15.40
CA ASP A 141 -10.39 3.59 14.38
C ASP A 141 -9.01 4.20 14.07
N ASP A 142 -8.07 4.08 14.99
CA ASP A 142 -6.68 4.55 14.82
C ASP A 142 -5.75 3.51 14.20
N ASP A 143 -6.18 2.26 14.04
CA ASP A 143 -5.34 1.20 13.44
C ASP A 143 -5.00 1.49 11.96
N ALA A 144 -3.93 0.88 11.49
CA ALA A 144 -3.51 0.97 10.10
C ALA A 144 -4.56 0.36 9.15
N ILE A 145 -4.59 0.84 7.91
CA ILE A 145 -5.55 0.40 6.90
C ILE A 145 -4.80 -0.20 5.73
N ILE A 146 -5.19 -1.39 5.32
CA ILE A 146 -4.76 -1.99 4.06
C ILE A 146 -6.01 -2.17 3.21
N TYR A 147 -6.05 -1.51 2.07
CA TYR A 147 -7.20 -1.56 1.18
C TYR A 147 -6.77 -1.76 -0.27
N THR A 148 -7.41 -2.69 -0.96
CA THR A 148 -7.17 -2.93 -2.40
C THR A 148 -8.34 -2.41 -3.21
N ILE A 149 -8.06 -1.51 -4.17
CA ILE A 149 -9.09 -0.94 -5.05
C ILE A 149 -9.65 -2.06 -5.92
N ALA A 150 -10.93 -2.39 -5.72
CA ALA A 150 -11.65 -3.33 -6.57
C ALA A 150 -11.92 -2.68 -7.94
N SER A 151 -11.36 -3.24 -9.00
CA SER A 151 -11.54 -2.78 -10.37
C SER A 151 -11.62 -3.98 -11.31
N ASN A 152 -12.40 -3.87 -12.39
CA ASN A 152 -12.53 -4.91 -13.41
C ASN A 152 -11.23 -5.17 -14.19
N GLN A 153 -10.21 -4.34 -14.00
CA GLN A 153 -8.90 -4.44 -14.62
C GLN A 153 -7.83 -4.13 -13.58
N VAL A 154 -6.65 -4.73 -13.71
CA VAL A 154 -5.49 -4.36 -12.88
C VAL A 154 -5.05 -2.95 -13.27
N ASN A 155 -5.38 -1.99 -12.43
CA ASN A 155 -5.10 -0.58 -12.61
C ASN A 155 -4.04 -0.14 -11.59
N ALA A 156 -2.77 -0.24 -11.97
CA ALA A 156 -1.69 0.20 -11.10
C ALA A 156 -1.87 1.67 -10.70
N ILE A 157 -1.72 1.95 -9.42
CA ILE A 157 -1.70 3.30 -8.86
C ILE A 157 -0.46 4.01 -9.38
N ARG A 158 -0.61 5.25 -9.85
CA ARG A 158 0.41 6.05 -10.49
C ARG A 158 0.78 7.30 -9.71
N PHE A 159 -0.20 7.90 -9.04
CA PHE A 159 0.01 9.02 -8.14
C PHE A 159 -1.03 9.04 -7.02
N MET A 160 -0.71 9.73 -5.96
CA MET A 160 -1.63 10.10 -4.89
C MET A 160 -1.45 11.58 -4.55
N THR A 161 -2.56 12.29 -4.34
CA THR A 161 -2.54 13.70 -3.94
C THR A 161 -3.57 13.93 -2.84
N ALA A 162 -3.12 14.43 -1.70
CA ALA A 162 -3.98 14.77 -0.58
C ALA A 162 -4.55 16.19 -0.77
N THR A 163 -5.87 16.28 -0.80
CA THR A 163 -6.65 17.52 -0.78
C THR A 163 -7.68 17.39 0.36
N ARG A 164 -8.90 17.87 0.21
CA ARG A 164 -10.01 17.55 1.13
C ARG A 164 -10.31 16.03 1.15
N THR A 165 -10.08 15.35 0.05
CA THR A 165 -10.10 13.90 -0.09
C THR A 165 -8.76 13.44 -0.60
N LEU A 166 -8.41 12.17 -0.41
CA LEU A 166 -7.23 11.60 -1.05
C LEU A 166 -7.59 11.23 -2.50
N ILE A 167 -6.95 11.87 -3.45
CA ILE A 167 -7.11 11.62 -4.88
C ILE A 167 -6.06 10.59 -5.30
N ILE A 168 -6.51 9.57 -6.02
CA ILE A 168 -5.67 8.49 -6.52
C ILE A 168 -5.83 8.38 -8.02
N GLY A 169 -4.76 8.58 -8.75
CA GLY A 169 -4.71 8.31 -10.18
C GLY A 169 -4.17 6.91 -10.48
N THR A 170 -4.95 6.14 -11.23
CA THR A 170 -4.55 4.82 -11.70
C THR A 170 -4.40 4.80 -13.22
N ALA A 171 -3.82 3.75 -13.77
CA ALA A 171 -3.69 3.60 -15.22
C ALA A 171 -5.04 3.59 -15.97
N GLY A 172 -6.16 3.29 -15.31
CA GLY A 172 -7.48 3.16 -15.93
C GLY A 172 -8.56 4.09 -15.37
N GLY A 173 -8.21 5.02 -14.50
CA GLY A 173 -9.15 6.01 -13.96
C GLY A 173 -8.68 6.66 -12.67
N GLU A 174 -9.43 7.66 -12.25
CA GLU A 174 -9.18 8.44 -11.05
C GLU A 174 -10.22 8.09 -9.98
N PHE A 175 -9.74 7.99 -8.75
CA PHE A 175 -10.54 7.61 -7.58
C PHE A 175 -10.36 8.66 -6.48
N THR A 176 -11.38 8.79 -5.64
CA THR A 176 -11.29 9.53 -4.37
C THR A 176 -11.46 8.58 -3.21
N VAL A 177 -10.68 8.82 -2.16
CA VAL A 177 -10.79 8.13 -0.86
C VAL A 177 -11.22 9.13 0.19
N SER A 178 -12.23 8.79 0.95
CA SER A 178 -12.76 9.58 2.06
C SER A 178 -13.36 8.67 3.13
N GLY A 179 -13.77 9.22 4.26
CA GLY A 179 -14.64 8.54 5.19
C GLY A 179 -16.07 8.40 4.62
N GLY A 180 -16.83 7.44 5.12
CA GLY A 180 -18.16 7.09 4.62
C GLY A 180 -19.27 8.09 4.92
N GLY A 181 -19.00 9.21 5.59
CA GLY A 181 -19.94 10.27 5.92
C GLY A 181 -19.42 11.66 5.55
N THR A 182 -20.28 12.68 5.66
CA THR A 182 -19.87 14.06 5.46
C THR A 182 -18.84 14.44 6.54
N ASP A 183 -17.65 14.87 6.11
CA ASP A 183 -16.53 15.26 6.98
C ASP A 183 -16.08 14.16 7.99
N SER A 184 -16.38 12.88 7.68
CA SER A 184 -15.91 11.75 8.49
C SER A 184 -14.46 11.41 8.15
N ALA A 185 -13.65 11.13 9.18
CA ALA A 185 -12.28 10.67 9.00
C ALA A 185 -12.25 9.27 8.38
N VAL A 186 -11.16 8.97 7.67
CA VAL A 186 -10.89 7.63 7.14
C VAL A 186 -10.40 6.74 8.28
N THR A 187 -11.17 5.67 8.54
CA THR A 187 -10.85 4.64 9.53
C THR A 187 -10.91 3.25 8.90
N PRO A 188 -10.37 2.20 9.54
CA PRO A 188 -10.44 0.84 9.00
C PRO A 188 -11.86 0.37 8.69
N THR A 189 -12.84 0.86 9.43
CA THR A 189 -14.26 0.49 9.28
C THR A 189 -15.08 1.48 8.47
N ASN A 190 -14.52 2.65 8.12
CA ASN A 190 -15.24 3.77 7.49
C ASN A 190 -14.46 4.35 6.29
N ILE A 191 -13.84 3.51 5.49
CA ILE A 191 -13.19 3.92 4.23
C ILE A 191 -14.14 3.78 3.06
N LEU A 192 -14.24 4.83 2.24
CA LEU A 192 -15.04 4.85 1.03
C LEU A 192 -14.19 5.24 -0.16
N ILE A 193 -14.12 4.36 -1.15
CA ILE A 193 -13.39 4.60 -2.40
C ILE A 193 -14.40 4.69 -3.54
N LYS A 194 -14.40 5.84 -4.24
CA LYS A 194 -15.29 6.08 -5.38
C LYS A 194 -14.48 6.38 -6.64
N LYS A 195 -14.86 5.75 -7.75
CA LYS A 195 -14.33 6.10 -9.06
C LYS A 195 -14.96 7.39 -9.53
N GLN A 196 -14.14 8.34 -9.99
CA GLN A 196 -14.58 9.67 -10.42
C GLN A 196 -14.50 9.84 -11.94
N SER A 197 -13.47 9.28 -12.57
CA SER A 197 -13.33 9.38 -14.02
C SER A 197 -12.60 8.17 -14.64
N ASN A 198 -12.56 8.09 -15.97
CA ASN A 198 -11.99 6.99 -16.75
C ASN A 198 -10.83 7.42 -17.61
N HIS A 199 -10.18 8.56 -17.33
CA HIS A 199 -9.13 9.08 -18.19
C HIS A 199 -7.83 8.30 -18.09
N GLY A 200 -7.52 7.81 -16.88
CA GLY A 200 -6.28 7.15 -16.57
C GLY A 200 -5.09 8.11 -16.47
N ALA A 201 -4.19 7.81 -15.56
CA ALA A 201 -3.05 8.64 -15.23
C ALA A 201 -1.74 8.09 -15.81
N ALA A 202 -0.83 8.98 -16.17
CA ALA A 202 0.57 8.66 -16.43
C ALA A 202 1.30 8.42 -15.10
N ASN A 203 2.45 7.75 -15.16
CA ASN A 203 3.35 7.59 -14.02
C ASN A 203 4.18 8.88 -13.84
N VAL A 204 3.52 9.93 -13.38
CA VAL A 204 4.05 11.27 -13.09
C VAL A 204 3.24 11.80 -11.93
N ASP A 205 3.91 12.40 -10.96
CA ASP A 205 3.23 12.97 -9.79
C ASP A 205 2.26 14.07 -10.21
N ALA A 206 1.07 14.03 -9.62
CA ALA A 206 0.09 15.08 -9.76
C ALA A 206 0.38 16.21 -8.75
N ILE A 207 -0.08 17.40 -9.06
CA ILE A 207 0.08 18.57 -8.20
C ILE A 207 -1.27 19.13 -7.79
N ALA A 208 -1.39 19.53 -6.53
CA ALA A 208 -2.55 20.27 -6.04
C ALA A 208 -2.34 21.76 -6.31
N VAL A 209 -3.32 22.38 -6.94
CA VAL A 209 -3.34 23.83 -7.22
C VAL A 209 -4.68 24.39 -6.73
N GLY A 210 -4.66 25.05 -5.59
CA GLY A 210 -5.89 25.50 -4.93
C GLY A 210 -6.78 24.30 -4.58
N ASN A 211 -7.98 24.28 -5.14
CA ASN A 211 -8.98 23.22 -4.90
C ASN A 211 -8.98 22.12 -5.99
N ALA A 212 -8.05 22.20 -6.96
CA ALA A 212 -7.96 21.27 -8.07
C ALA A 212 -6.65 20.46 -8.01
N THR A 213 -6.67 19.29 -8.62
CA THR A 213 -5.50 18.46 -8.84
C THR A 213 -5.20 18.40 -10.33
N LEU A 214 -4.02 18.86 -10.72
CA LEU A 214 -3.54 18.73 -12.08
C LEU A 214 -2.77 17.42 -12.22
N PHE A 215 -3.12 16.64 -13.24
CA PHE A 215 -2.45 15.38 -13.54
C PHE A 215 -2.26 15.15 -15.04
N LEU A 216 -1.28 14.34 -15.39
CA LEU A 216 -1.07 13.90 -16.76
C LEU A 216 -1.95 12.70 -17.08
N GLN A 217 -2.74 12.79 -18.16
CA GLN A 217 -3.45 11.64 -18.69
C GLN A 217 -2.45 10.57 -19.17
N ARG A 218 -2.87 9.31 -19.18
CA ARG A 218 -2.04 8.13 -19.47
C ARG A 218 -1.11 8.26 -20.69
N ALA A 219 -1.56 8.92 -21.74
CA ALA A 219 -0.76 9.14 -22.96
C ALA A 219 0.31 10.24 -22.83
N LYS A 220 0.42 10.91 -21.67
CA LYS A 220 1.37 12.00 -21.35
C LYS A 220 1.25 13.26 -22.23
N ARG A 221 0.17 13.42 -22.98
CA ARG A 221 -0.03 14.53 -23.92
C ARG A 221 -1.10 15.52 -23.46
N LYS A 222 -1.84 15.21 -22.39
CA LYS A 222 -2.93 16.05 -21.89
C LYS A 222 -2.80 16.24 -20.39
N ILE A 223 -2.85 17.52 -19.98
CA ILE A 223 -2.99 17.89 -18.57
C ILE A 223 -4.47 18.01 -18.29
N ARG A 224 -4.92 17.33 -17.24
CA ARG A 224 -6.30 17.39 -16.78
C ARG A 224 -6.39 18.04 -15.42
N GLU A 225 -7.44 18.82 -15.22
CA GLU A 225 -7.77 19.46 -13.96
C GLU A 225 -8.88 18.66 -13.27
N LEU A 226 -8.55 17.87 -12.27
CA LEU A 226 -9.55 17.16 -11.48
C LEU A 226 -10.03 18.06 -10.35
N ALA A 227 -11.27 18.50 -10.44
CA ALA A 227 -11.91 19.36 -9.46
C ALA A 227 -13.35 18.89 -9.17
N TYR A 228 -13.81 19.10 -7.92
CA TYR A 228 -15.20 18.86 -7.57
C TYR A 228 -16.08 19.90 -8.23
N ASN A 229 -17.14 19.45 -8.89
CA ASN A 229 -18.16 20.29 -9.50
C ASN A 229 -19.50 20.06 -8.83
N PHE A 230 -20.08 21.12 -8.27
CA PHE A 230 -21.33 21.07 -7.53
C PHE A 230 -22.53 20.74 -8.42
N ASP A 231 -22.53 21.19 -9.69
CA ASP A 231 -23.67 21.00 -10.60
C ASP A 231 -23.92 19.53 -10.94
N VAL A 232 -22.85 18.72 -10.95
CA VAL A 232 -22.93 17.27 -11.24
C VAL A 232 -22.73 16.42 -9.99
N ASP A 233 -22.54 17.04 -8.82
CA ASP A 233 -22.21 16.38 -7.55
C ASP A 233 -21.09 15.35 -7.69
N GLY A 234 -20.00 15.75 -8.32
CA GLY A 234 -18.90 14.86 -8.61
C GLY A 234 -17.64 15.56 -9.09
N TYR A 235 -16.59 14.78 -9.30
CA TYR A 235 -15.35 15.30 -9.86
C TYR A 235 -15.41 15.26 -11.38
N ILE A 236 -15.01 16.36 -12.02
CA ILE A 236 -14.80 16.48 -13.46
C ILE A 236 -13.33 16.66 -13.77
N ALA A 237 -12.89 16.26 -14.96
CA ALA A 237 -11.50 16.35 -15.36
C ALA A 237 -11.35 16.94 -16.78
N PRO A 238 -11.68 18.23 -16.97
CA PRO A 238 -11.49 18.90 -18.28
C PRO A 238 -10.03 18.88 -18.72
N ASP A 239 -9.84 18.98 -20.02
CA ASP A 239 -8.53 19.05 -20.68
C ASP A 239 -8.05 20.52 -20.69
N MET A 240 -6.97 20.80 -19.97
CA MET A 240 -6.36 22.13 -19.89
C MET A 240 -5.48 22.46 -21.11
N THR A 241 -5.11 21.45 -21.88
CA THR A 241 -4.19 21.60 -23.02
C THR A 241 -4.90 21.70 -24.37
N ILE A 242 -6.23 21.80 -24.38
CA ILE A 242 -7.05 21.78 -25.62
C ILE A 242 -6.66 22.87 -26.65
N LEU A 243 -6.22 24.03 -26.16
CA LEU A 243 -5.78 25.14 -27.05
C LEU A 243 -4.28 25.13 -27.33
N ALA A 244 -3.52 24.22 -26.71
CA ALA A 244 -2.07 24.16 -26.78
C ALA A 244 -1.54 22.74 -27.02
N GLU A 245 -2.28 21.90 -27.73
CA GLU A 245 -1.93 20.48 -27.96
C GLU A 245 -0.57 20.33 -28.64
N HIS A 246 -0.18 21.29 -29.50
CA HIS A 246 1.12 21.30 -30.16
C HIS A 246 2.32 21.42 -29.18
N VAL A 247 2.11 22.07 -28.02
CA VAL A 247 3.16 22.21 -27.00
C VAL A 247 3.40 20.88 -26.29
N THR A 248 2.35 20.07 -26.14
CA THR A 248 2.39 18.78 -25.42
C THR A 248 2.53 17.56 -26.32
N GLU A 249 2.67 17.77 -27.64
CA GLU A 249 2.72 16.70 -28.64
C GLU A 249 3.87 15.71 -28.39
N GLY A 250 5.03 16.19 -27.95
CA GLY A 250 6.19 15.38 -27.59
C GLY A 250 6.04 14.56 -26.29
N GLY A 251 4.96 14.77 -25.56
CA GLY A 251 4.73 14.19 -24.24
C GLY A 251 5.39 14.97 -23.12
N LEU A 252 4.76 14.94 -21.94
CA LEU A 252 5.22 15.59 -20.72
C LEU A 252 5.81 14.57 -19.77
N THR A 253 6.90 14.90 -19.10
CA THR A 253 7.61 14.02 -18.16
C THR A 253 7.48 14.47 -16.71
N GLN A 254 7.11 15.73 -16.47
CA GLN A 254 6.97 16.32 -15.15
C GLN A 254 5.98 17.48 -15.20
N ILE A 255 5.29 17.71 -14.08
CA ILE A 255 4.49 18.90 -13.82
C ILE A 255 5.06 19.54 -12.55
N ALA A 256 5.17 20.86 -12.53
CA ALA A 256 5.56 21.64 -11.37
C ALA A 256 4.69 22.91 -11.28
N TYR A 257 4.48 23.42 -10.05
CA TYR A 257 3.75 24.64 -9.73
C TYR A 257 4.55 25.49 -8.76
#